data_9d5946c9edde1c1d151a860ba5de1dff
#
_entry.id   9d5946c9edde1c1d151a860ba5de1dff
#
_cell.length_a   1.000
_cell.length_b   1.000
_cell.length_c   1.000
_cell.angle_alpha   90.00
_cell.angle_beta   90.00
_cell.angle_gamma   90.00
#
_symmetry.space_group_name_H-M   'P 1'
#
loop_
_entity.id
_entity.type
_entity.pdbx_description
1 polymer ?
#
loop_
_entity_poly.entity_id
_entity_poly.type
_entity_poly.pdbx_seq_one_letter_code
_entity_poly.pdbx_strand_id
1 'polypeptide(L)'
;MKNKILSMLAFAAAVTFTACDDDNEGLTRITYYPSITLEGESFMIHQKGEPFVEPGYTSLLNGEDVTDGVTVSGAVNVNRSGLYTLTYTTVKNEDGFSGSTSRTVFVLDQENPMEGFFTTGSRTQRVDGIPFGPYEVMIYEVEDGIYFVDDLLGGWYRDRAGYGDDYTLKGYIAVADDGTIEVLDNGFALWPYYAETWENGHYADGTFFWTVGFQGLAWDVELVK
;
A
#
# COMPACT_ATOMS: atom_id res chain seq x y z
N MET A 1 74.29 30.59 -23.06
CA MET A 1 72.88 30.73 -22.61
C MET A 1 71.94 29.80 -23.38
N LYS A 2 72.07 29.59 -24.68
CA LYS A 2 71.17 28.71 -25.48
C LYS A 2 71.10 27.25 -24.99
N ASN A 3 72.24 26.66 -24.55
CA ASN A 3 72.24 25.26 -24.10
C ASN A 3 71.59 25.03 -22.72
N LYS A 4 71.51 26.06 -21.84
CA LYS A 4 70.84 25.97 -20.55
C LYS A 4 69.32 26.07 -20.70
N ILE A 5 68.84 26.84 -21.69
CA ILE A 5 67.42 26.96 -22.00
C ILE A 5 66.89 25.65 -22.63
N LEU A 6 67.69 25.03 -23.49
CA LEU A 6 67.33 23.74 -24.12
C LEU A 6 67.29 22.62 -23.10
N SER A 7 68.21 22.61 -22.11
CA SER A 7 68.20 21.63 -21.01
C SER A 7 67.03 21.82 -20.05
N MET A 8 66.60 23.06 -19.80
CA MET A 8 65.41 23.33 -18.98
C MET A 8 64.11 22.95 -19.69
N LEU A 9 64.02 23.18 -21.02
CA LEU A 9 62.86 22.73 -21.80
C LEU A 9 62.74 21.20 -21.87
N ALA A 10 63.86 20.48 -22.00
CA ALA A 10 63.88 19.05 -22.02
C ALA A 10 63.49 18.42 -20.66
N PHE A 11 63.83 19.07 -19.53
CA PHE A 11 63.44 18.65 -18.21
C PHE A 11 61.97 18.94 -17.91
N ALA A 12 61.43 20.06 -18.38
CA ALA A 12 60.02 20.39 -18.27
C ALA A 12 59.10 19.46 -19.10
N ALA A 13 59.58 18.96 -20.27
CA ALA A 13 58.83 18.02 -21.09
C ALA A 13 58.84 16.57 -20.49
N ALA A 14 59.85 16.19 -19.69
CA ALA A 14 59.89 14.86 -19.06
C ALA A 14 58.97 14.73 -17.85
N VAL A 15 58.48 15.82 -17.24
CA VAL A 15 57.62 15.79 -16.07
C VAL A 15 56.11 15.70 -16.45
N THR A 16 55.75 15.88 -17.72
CA THR A 16 54.34 15.87 -18.16
C THR A 16 53.81 14.48 -18.56
N PHE A 17 54.59 13.41 -18.49
CA PHE A 17 54.18 12.08 -18.88
C PHE A 17 53.91 11.12 -17.71
N THR A 18 53.90 11.60 -16.46
CA THR A 18 53.62 10.75 -15.30
C THR A 18 52.26 11.07 -14.64
N ALA A 19 51.34 11.69 -15.37
CA ALA A 19 50.04 11.98 -14.84
C ALA A 19 48.98 11.33 -15.73
N CYS A 20 48.80 10.06 -15.59
CA CYS A 20 47.56 9.27 -15.77
C CYS A 20 47.98 7.79 -15.69
N ASP A 21 48.24 7.34 -14.48
CA ASP A 21 48.03 5.95 -14.19
C ASP A 21 46.52 5.87 -13.90
N ASP A 22 45.78 5.31 -14.83
CA ASP A 22 44.34 4.98 -14.62
C ASP A 22 44.29 3.74 -13.70
N ASP A 23 44.76 3.90 -12.48
CA ASP A 23 44.55 2.92 -11.40
C ASP A 23 43.13 2.90 -10.89
N ASN A 24 42.14 3.26 -11.74
CA ASN A 24 40.72 3.06 -11.50
C ASN A 24 40.19 1.70 -11.98
N GLU A 25 41.03 0.88 -12.59
CA GLU A 25 40.67 -0.52 -12.86
C GLU A 25 40.46 -1.26 -11.54
N GLY A 26 39.23 -1.46 -11.15
CA GLY A 26 38.82 -2.19 -9.94
C GLY A 26 38.33 -1.36 -8.76
N LEU A 27 38.31 -0.01 -8.84
CA LEU A 27 37.81 0.83 -7.74
C LEU A 27 36.28 0.93 -7.66
N THR A 28 35.58 0.51 -8.70
CA THR A 28 34.11 0.43 -8.70
C THR A 28 33.67 -0.99 -9.04
N ARG A 29 33.45 -1.80 -8.01
CA ARG A 29 32.74 -3.07 -8.21
C ARG A 29 31.29 -2.80 -8.56
N ILE A 30 30.80 -3.40 -9.64
CA ILE A 30 29.38 -3.36 -9.97
C ILE A 30 28.64 -4.24 -8.94
N THR A 31 27.74 -3.62 -8.17
CA THR A 31 26.86 -4.36 -7.26
C THR A 31 25.58 -4.72 -8.00
N TYR A 32 25.30 -6.01 -8.13
CA TYR A 32 24.05 -6.52 -8.66
C TYR A 32 23.06 -6.72 -7.53
N TYR A 33 21.87 -6.13 -7.67
CA TYR A 33 20.79 -6.31 -6.71
C TYR A 33 19.84 -7.41 -7.19
N PRO A 34 19.42 -8.31 -6.30
CA PRO A 34 18.42 -9.29 -6.66
C PRO A 34 17.07 -8.62 -6.90
N SER A 35 16.39 -9.08 -7.94
CA SER A 35 15.04 -8.63 -8.29
C SER A 35 14.05 -9.76 -8.10
N ILE A 36 12.76 -9.39 -7.89
CA ILE A 36 11.66 -10.33 -7.82
C ILE A 36 10.48 -9.80 -8.63
N THR A 37 9.86 -10.68 -9.40
CA THR A 37 8.68 -10.37 -10.20
C THR A 37 7.57 -11.33 -9.81
N LEU A 38 6.41 -10.79 -9.45
CA LEU A 38 5.22 -11.59 -9.18
C LEU A 38 4.57 -12.02 -10.50
N GLU A 39 4.09 -13.26 -10.57
CA GLU A 39 3.19 -13.73 -11.61
C GLU A 39 1.76 -13.37 -11.23
N GLY A 40 1.00 -12.76 -12.16
CA GLY A 40 -0.33 -12.23 -11.89
C GLY A 40 -0.30 -10.89 -11.09
N GLU A 41 -1.44 -10.54 -10.53
CA GLU A 41 -1.65 -9.24 -9.89
C GLU A 41 -1.03 -9.17 -8.49
N SER A 42 -0.56 -7.99 -8.10
CA SER A 42 -0.06 -7.72 -6.75
C SER A 42 -1.19 -7.52 -5.72
N PHE A 43 -2.38 -7.19 -6.18
CA PHE A 43 -3.62 -7.15 -5.40
C PHE A 43 -4.64 -8.11 -6.01
N MET A 44 -5.15 -9.04 -5.22
CA MET A 44 -6.10 -10.07 -5.68
C MET A 44 -7.32 -10.09 -4.77
N ILE A 45 -8.51 -10.26 -5.38
CA ILE A 45 -9.75 -10.57 -4.66
C ILE A 45 -9.93 -12.08 -4.67
N HIS A 46 -10.24 -12.65 -3.51
CA HIS A 46 -10.42 -14.09 -3.34
C HIS A 46 -11.73 -14.40 -2.61
N GLN A 47 -12.50 -15.36 -3.15
CA GLN A 47 -13.74 -15.81 -2.51
C GLN A 47 -13.45 -16.51 -1.18
N LYS A 48 -14.12 -16.08 -0.12
CA LYS A 48 -14.07 -16.72 1.19
C LYS A 48 -14.50 -18.18 1.11
N GLY A 49 -13.75 -19.05 1.75
CA GLY A 49 -14.00 -20.50 1.79
C GLY A 49 -13.38 -21.30 0.63
N GLU A 50 -12.96 -20.66 -0.46
CA GLU A 50 -12.32 -21.34 -1.57
C GLU A 50 -10.80 -21.51 -1.33
N PRO A 51 -10.18 -22.60 -1.80
CA PRO A 51 -8.73 -22.79 -1.69
C PRO A 51 -7.95 -21.70 -2.43
N PHE A 52 -7.04 -21.02 -1.74
CA PHE A 52 -6.12 -20.06 -2.39
C PHE A 52 -4.93 -20.80 -3.01
N VAL A 53 -4.66 -20.46 -4.27
CA VAL A 53 -3.48 -20.93 -5.01
C VAL A 53 -2.63 -19.73 -5.36
N GLU A 54 -1.39 -19.70 -4.85
CA GLU A 54 -0.41 -18.66 -5.20
C GLU A 54 -0.06 -18.74 -6.70
N PRO A 55 -0.23 -17.66 -7.48
CA PRO A 55 0.07 -17.67 -8.92
C PRO A 55 1.53 -17.92 -9.27
N GLY A 56 2.45 -17.54 -8.36
CA GLY A 56 3.87 -17.72 -8.55
C GLY A 56 4.66 -16.40 -8.56
N TYR A 57 5.99 -16.57 -8.69
CA TYR A 57 6.96 -15.48 -8.77
C TYR A 57 8.26 -16.00 -9.37
N THR A 58 9.11 -15.08 -9.86
CA THR A 58 10.47 -15.36 -10.31
C THR A 58 11.44 -14.39 -9.67
N SER A 59 12.68 -14.82 -9.44
CA SER A 59 13.74 -13.99 -8.87
C SER A 59 15.05 -14.16 -9.64
N LEU A 60 15.69 -13.04 -9.96
CA LEU A 60 16.96 -13.01 -10.68
C LEU A 60 18.03 -12.24 -9.89
N LEU A 61 19.27 -12.75 -9.91
CA LEU A 61 20.46 -12.06 -9.43
C LEU A 61 21.52 -12.09 -10.53
N ASN A 62 21.92 -10.93 -11.04
CA ASN A 62 22.88 -10.82 -12.15
C ASN A 62 22.49 -11.66 -13.38
N GLY A 63 21.18 -11.80 -13.66
CA GLY A 63 20.65 -12.59 -14.76
C GLY A 63 20.54 -14.10 -14.50
N GLU A 64 21.00 -14.57 -13.35
CA GLU A 64 20.84 -15.97 -12.92
C GLU A 64 19.53 -16.14 -12.15
N ASP A 65 18.84 -17.25 -12.37
CA ASP A 65 17.63 -17.61 -11.64
C ASP A 65 17.96 -18.05 -10.21
N VAL A 66 17.41 -17.34 -9.25
CA VAL A 66 17.56 -17.60 -7.82
C VAL A 66 16.20 -17.77 -7.13
N THR A 67 15.18 -18.13 -7.89
CA THR A 67 13.79 -18.26 -7.42
C THR A 67 13.65 -19.24 -6.26
N ASP A 68 14.36 -20.37 -6.29
CA ASP A 68 14.34 -21.38 -5.22
C ASP A 68 14.84 -20.85 -3.87
N GLY A 69 15.59 -19.76 -3.87
CA GLY A 69 16.13 -19.13 -2.66
C GLY A 69 15.20 -18.05 -2.06
N VAL A 70 14.06 -17.75 -2.69
CA VAL A 70 13.10 -16.77 -2.18
C VAL A 70 12.40 -17.29 -0.94
N THR A 71 12.33 -16.43 0.08
CA THR A 71 11.55 -16.72 1.29
C THR A 71 10.21 -16.02 1.19
N VAL A 72 9.12 -16.76 1.35
CA VAL A 72 7.76 -16.22 1.44
C VAL A 72 7.31 -16.21 2.89
N SER A 73 6.85 -15.06 3.36
CA SER A 73 6.28 -14.88 4.71
C SER A 73 4.85 -14.34 4.62
N GLY A 74 4.07 -14.57 5.67
CA GLY A 74 2.62 -14.34 5.69
C GLY A 74 1.83 -15.59 5.29
N ALA A 75 0.53 -15.52 5.45
CA ALA A 75 -0.40 -16.59 5.07
C ALA A 75 -1.77 -16.01 4.76
N VAL A 76 -2.49 -16.60 3.82
CA VAL A 76 -3.88 -16.25 3.49
C VAL A 76 -4.81 -17.16 4.31
N ASN A 77 -5.67 -16.56 5.16
CA ASN A 77 -6.73 -17.29 5.82
C ASN A 77 -8.01 -17.19 4.98
N VAL A 78 -8.26 -18.19 4.18
CA VAL A 78 -9.41 -18.23 3.27
C VAL A 78 -10.77 -18.31 3.98
N ASN A 79 -10.80 -18.65 5.28
CA ASN A 79 -12.05 -18.81 6.03
C ASN A 79 -12.50 -17.52 6.75
N ARG A 80 -11.74 -16.44 6.62
CA ARG A 80 -12.04 -15.16 7.27
C ARG A 80 -11.82 -14.01 6.29
N SER A 81 -12.82 -13.16 6.15
CA SER A 81 -12.70 -11.92 5.35
C SER A 81 -11.62 -11.01 5.92
N GLY A 82 -10.87 -10.35 5.04
CA GLY A 82 -9.79 -9.44 5.42
C GLY A 82 -8.68 -9.34 4.38
N LEU A 83 -7.73 -8.46 4.65
CA LEU A 83 -6.53 -8.28 3.84
C LEU A 83 -5.38 -9.12 4.37
N TYR A 84 -4.81 -9.97 3.52
CA TYR A 84 -3.69 -10.83 3.82
C TYR A 84 -2.51 -10.47 2.93
N THR A 85 -1.35 -10.24 3.54
CA THR A 85 -0.14 -9.89 2.80
C THR A 85 0.84 -11.05 2.79
N LEU A 86 1.24 -11.48 1.59
CA LEU A 86 2.37 -12.36 1.35
C LEU A 86 3.57 -11.50 0.96
N THR A 87 4.67 -11.63 1.70
CA THR A 87 5.91 -10.91 1.43
C THR A 87 6.96 -11.88 0.93
N TYR A 88 7.53 -11.57 -0.24
CA TYR A 88 8.55 -12.35 -0.93
C TYR A 88 9.88 -11.63 -0.75
N THR A 89 10.88 -12.32 -0.23
CA THR A 89 12.22 -11.77 0.01
C THR A 89 13.24 -12.61 -0.74
N THR A 90 14.05 -11.95 -1.57
CA THR A 90 15.11 -12.59 -2.37
C THR A 90 16.25 -13.09 -1.50
N VAL A 91 17.11 -13.93 -2.06
CA VAL A 91 18.46 -14.20 -1.51
C VAL A 91 19.24 -12.89 -1.38
N LYS A 92 20.22 -12.88 -0.49
CA LYS A 92 21.16 -11.77 -0.40
C LYS A 92 22.25 -11.90 -1.47
N ASN A 93 22.63 -10.76 -2.07
CA ASN A 93 23.82 -10.71 -2.90
C ASN A 93 25.11 -10.78 -2.05
N GLU A 94 26.29 -10.73 -2.69
CA GLU A 94 27.59 -10.76 -2.02
C GLU A 94 27.81 -9.60 -1.04
N ASP A 95 27.13 -8.46 -1.24
CA ASP A 95 27.19 -7.29 -0.37
C ASP A 95 26.18 -7.34 0.78
N GLY A 96 25.37 -8.40 0.86
CA GLY A 96 24.36 -8.60 1.89
C GLY A 96 23.02 -7.94 1.62
N PHE A 97 22.78 -7.36 0.43
CA PHE A 97 21.52 -6.74 0.05
C PHE A 97 20.51 -7.76 -0.48
N SER A 98 19.27 -7.63 -0.08
CA SER A 98 18.12 -8.37 -0.60
C SER A 98 17.05 -7.41 -1.12
N GLY A 99 16.23 -7.87 -2.05
CA GLY A 99 14.99 -7.19 -2.48
C GLY A 99 13.77 -7.85 -1.84
N SER A 100 12.68 -7.11 -1.75
CA SER A 100 11.39 -7.66 -1.35
C SER A 100 10.25 -7.04 -2.15
N THR A 101 9.19 -7.81 -2.32
CA THR A 101 7.91 -7.37 -2.86
C THR A 101 6.78 -8.05 -2.10
N SER A 102 5.54 -7.59 -2.26
CA SER A 102 4.40 -8.18 -1.59
C SER A 102 3.20 -8.33 -2.51
N ARG A 103 2.38 -9.32 -2.20
CA ARG A 103 1.05 -9.52 -2.76
C ARG A 103 0.03 -9.37 -1.65
N THR A 104 -1.01 -8.58 -1.87
CA THR A 104 -2.15 -8.47 -0.98
C THR A 104 -3.30 -9.29 -1.54
N VAL A 105 -3.87 -10.16 -0.72
CA VAL A 105 -5.05 -10.95 -1.05
C VAL A 105 -6.20 -10.45 -0.16
N PHE A 106 -7.22 -9.90 -0.79
CA PHE A 106 -8.46 -9.52 -0.14
C PHE A 106 -9.42 -10.69 -0.19
N VAL A 107 -9.53 -11.42 0.91
CA VAL A 107 -10.53 -12.48 1.09
C VAL A 107 -11.84 -11.84 1.52
N LEU A 108 -12.90 -12.10 0.79
CA LEU A 108 -14.25 -11.62 1.12
C LEU A 108 -15.32 -12.60 0.65
N ASP A 109 -16.49 -12.56 1.25
CA ASP A 109 -17.67 -13.27 0.76
C ASP A 109 -18.33 -12.41 -0.33
N GLN A 110 -18.12 -12.78 -1.59
CA GLN A 110 -18.65 -12.04 -2.73
C GLN A 110 -20.19 -12.13 -2.85
N GLU A 111 -20.82 -13.07 -2.13
CA GLU A 111 -22.27 -13.19 -2.04
C GLU A 111 -22.85 -12.29 -0.94
N ASN A 112 -22.04 -11.83 0.03
CA ASN A 112 -22.43 -10.88 1.04
C ASN A 112 -22.51 -9.46 0.41
N PRO A 113 -23.71 -8.86 0.30
CA PRO A 113 -23.87 -7.55 -0.32
C PRO A 113 -23.18 -6.42 0.46
N MET A 114 -22.82 -6.65 1.74
CA MET A 114 -22.15 -5.69 2.60
C MET A 114 -20.64 -5.77 2.58
N GLU A 115 -20.03 -6.75 1.86
CA GLU A 115 -18.59 -6.85 1.70
C GLU A 115 -18.11 -6.39 0.33
N GLY A 116 -16.93 -5.77 0.26
CA GLY A 116 -16.27 -5.38 -0.99
C GLY A 116 -15.89 -3.91 -1.04
N PHE A 117 -15.77 -3.42 -2.25
CA PHE A 117 -15.50 -2.01 -2.53
C PHE A 117 -16.80 -1.27 -2.80
N PHE A 118 -16.96 -0.15 -2.14
CA PHE A 118 -18.09 0.76 -2.27
C PHE A 118 -17.60 2.11 -2.77
N THR A 119 -18.44 2.81 -3.50
CA THR A 119 -18.13 4.16 -3.98
C THR A 119 -19.00 5.17 -3.25
N THR A 120 -18.43 6.32 -2.88
CA THR A 120 -19.23 7.40 -2.27
C THR A 120 -20.30 7.91 -3.24
N GLY A 121 -21.56 7.88 -2.77
CA GLY A 121 -22.73 8.25 -3.56
C GLY A 121 -23.04 9.75 -3.55
N SER A 122 -24.14 10.10 -4.19
CA SER A 122 -24.52 11.51 -4.45
C SER A 122 -24.88 12.32 -3.20
N ARG A 123 -25.21 11.66 -2.09
CA ARG A 123 -25.50 12.32 -0.80
C ARG A 123 -24.24 12.59 0.03
N THR A 124 -23.07 12.13 -0.45
CA THR A 124 -21.81 12.33 0.26
C THR A 124 -21.36 13.76 0.22
N GLN A 125 -21.28 14.38 1.40
CA GLN A 125 -20.93 15.79 1.55
C GLN A 125 -20.41 16.08 2.97
N ARG A 126 -19.62 17.15 3.11
CA ARG A 126 -19.49 17.77 4.43
C ARG A 126 -20.79 18.52 4.76
N VAL A 127 -21.28 18.45 5.98
CA VAL A 127 -22.62 18.91 6.38
C VAL A 127 -22.86 20.42 6.10
N ASP A 128 -21.81 21.22 5.92
CA ASP A 128 -21.90 22.62 5.48
C ASP A 128 -22.18 22.78 3.96
N GLY A 129 -22.50 21.67 3.26
CA GLY A 129 -22.90 21.68 1.86
C GLY A 129 -21.75 21.53 0.86
N ILE A 130 -20.62 20.98 1.26
CA ILE A 130 -19.49 20.72 0.37
C ILE A 130 -19.53 19.25 -0.09
N PRO A 131 -20.00 18.95 -1.33
CA PRO A 131 -20.00 17.58 -1.86
C PRO A 131 -18.58 17.12 -2.17
N PHE A 132 -18.37 15.79 -2.13
CA PHE A 132 -17.09 15.17 -2.52
C PHE A 132 -17.30 13.73 -3.02
N GLY A 133 -16.28 13.18 -3.63
CA GLY A 133 -16.31 11.88 -4.29
C GLY A 133 -16.46 12.02 -5.81
N PRO A 134 -16.61 10.90 -6.56
CA PRO A 134 -16.69 9.55 -6.02
C PRO A 134 -15.32 9.04 -5.54
N TYR A 135 -15.28 8.41 -4.37
CA TYR A 135 -14.10 7.77 -3.79
C TYR A 135 -14.45 6.36 -3.31
N GLU A 136 -13.47 5.48 -3.32
CA GLU A 136 -13.66 4.09 -2.95
C GLU A 136 -13.44 3.89 -1.44
N VAL A 137 -14.31 3.07 -0.83
CA VAL A 137 -14.22 2.63 0.57
C VAL A 137 -14.38 1.12 0.61
N MET A 138 -13.46 0.45 1.31
CA MET A 138 -13.48 -0.99 1.47
C MET A 138 -14.18 -1.39 2.77
N ILE A 139 -15.11 -2.35 2.67
CA ILE A 139 -15.84 -2.90 3.81
C ILE A 139 -15.74 -4.43 3.77
N TYR A 140 -15.49 -5.06 4.90
CA TYR A 140 -15.54 -6.51 5.03
C TYR A 140 -15.93 -6.95 6.45
N GLU A 141 -16.60 -8.09 6.53
CA GLU A 141 -17.03 -8.68 7.79
C GLU A 141 -15.84 -9.27 8.56
N VAL A 142 -15.73 -8.90 9.84
CA VAL A 142 -14.70 -9.44 10.75
C VAL A 142 -15.26 -10.45 11.73
N GLU A 143 -16.51 -10.28 12.12
CA GLU A 143 -17.33 -11.17 12.94
C GLU A 143 -18.78 -11.04 12.48
N ASP A 144 -19.65 -11.96 12.85
CA ASP A 144 -21.06 -11.97 12.45
C ASP A 144 -21.73 -10.62 12.77
N GLY A 145 -22.17 -9.91 11.73
CA GLY A 145 -22.77 -8.58 11.80
C GLY A 145 -21.81 -7.44 12.16
N ILE A 146 -20.49 -7.69 12.27
CA ILE A 146 -19.48 -6.68 12.55
C ILE A 146 -18.56 -6.51 11.34
N TYR A 147 -18.46 -5.28 10.83
CA TYR A 147 -17.72 -4.95 9.63
C TYR A 147 -16.59 -3.97 9.92
N PHE A 148 -15.45 -4.20 9.30
CA PHE A 148 -14.38 -3.21 9.20
C PHE A 148 -14.66 -2.27 8.02
N VAL A 149 -14.44 -0.97 8.24
CA VAL A 149 -14.53 0.09 7.23
C VAL A 149 -13.19 0.79 7.18
N ASP A 150 -12.59 0.87 6.01
CA ASP A 150 -11.25 1.45 5.85
C ASP A 150 -11.23 2.98 5.91
N ASP A 151 -12.38 3.65 5.63
CA ASP A 151 -12.52 5.10 5.84
C ASP A 151 -13.97 5.53 6.11
N LEU A 152 -14.29 5.77 7.38
CA LEU A 152 -15.61 6.26 7.83
C LEU A 152 -15.94 7.69 7.35
N LEU A 153 -14.93 8.44 6.87
CA LEU A 153 -15.09 9.78 6.28
C LEU A 153 -15.24 9.76 4.75
N GLY A 154 -15.32 8.56 4.15
CA GLY A 154 -15.57 8.40 2.72
C GLY A 154 -14.52 9.05 1.82
N GLY A 155 -13.23 9.00 2.16
CA GLY A 155 -12.14 9.57 1.38
C GLY A 155 -11.92 11.08 1.57
N TRP A 156 -12.54 11.70 2.57
CA TRP A 156 -12.38 13.15 2.76
C TRP A 156 -10.93 13.58 2.93
N TYR A 157 -10.16 12.95 3.82
CA TYR A 157 -8.75 13.32 4.01
C TYR A 157 -7.83 12.58 3.04
N ARG A 158 -8.06 11.29 2.81
CA ARG A 158 -7.25 10.48 1.90
C ARG A 158 -7.22 11.04 0.49
N ASP A 159 -8.40 11.21 -0.12
CA ASP A 159 -8.55 11.51 -1.54
C ASP A 159 -8.80 13.00 -1.79
N ARG A 160 -9.85 13.59 -1.16
CA ARG A 160 -10.23 14.98 -1.42
C ARG A 160 -9.20 15.99 -0.93
N ALA A 161 -8.65 15.80 0.26
CA ALA A 161 -7.57 16.66 0.79
C ALA A 161 -6.18 16.23 0.32
N GLY A 162 -6.04 15.02 -0.23
CA GLY A 162 -4.79 14.50 -0.80
C GLY A 162 -3.73 14.14 0.24
N TYR A 163 -4.13 13.78 1.45
CA TYR A 163 -3.18 13.42 2.51
C TYR A 163 -2.69 11.97 2.41
N GLY A 164 -3.42 11.11 1.67
CA GLY A 164 -3.06 9.71 1.46
C GLY A 164 -3.61 8.75 2.52
N ASP A 165 -3.30 7.46 2.36
CA ASP A 165 -3.92 6.33 3.08
C ASP A 165 -3.71 6.35 4.61
N ASP A 166 -2.66 7.00 5.09
CA ASP A 166 -2.38 7.13 6.52
C ASP A 166 -3.38 8.05 7.25
N TYR A 167 -4.20 8.78 6.50
CA TYR A 167 -5.18 9.74 7.01
C TYR A 167 -6.63 9.30 6.80
N THR A 168 -6.87 8.00 6.74
CA THR A 168 -8.20 7.41 6.77
C THR A 168 -8.69 7.26 8.21
N LEU A 169 -9.97 7.54 8.45
CA LEU A 169 -10.63 7.23 9.72
C LEU A 169 -11.15 5.79 9.67
N LYS A 170 -10.32 4.84 10.05
CA LYS A 170 -10.69 3.42 10.07
C LYS A 170 -11.62 3.13 11.23
N GLY A 171 -12.51 2.16 11.07
CA GLY A 171 -13.39 1.78 12.16
C GLY A 171 -14.07 0.44 11.98
N TYR A 172 -14.76 0.04 13.06
CA TYR A 172 -15.63 -1.12 13.10
C TYR A 172 -17.04 -0.67 13.33
N ILE A 173 -17.95 -1.22 12.56
CA ILE A 173 -19.39 -0.98 12.67
C ILE A 173 -20.13 -2.28 12.94
N ALA A 174 -21.18 -2.23 13.76
CA ALA A 174 -22.17 -3.29 13.86
C ALA A 174 -23.38 -2.94 13.01
N VAL A 175 -23.88 -3.91 12.24
CA VAL A 175 -25.09 -3.77 11.43
C VAL A 175 -26.14 -4.72 11.98
N ALA A 176 -27.22 -4.17 12.52
CA ALA A 176 -28.33 -4.95 13.05
C ALA A 176 -29.24 -5.50 11.94
N ASP A 177 -30.10 -6.47 12.26
CA ASP A 177 -31.05 -7.09 11.31
C ASP A 177 -32.00 -6.08 10.64
N ASP A 178 -32.31 -4.98 11.31
CA ASP A 178 -33.16 -3.89 10.77
C ASP A 178 -32.37 -2.86 9.94
N GLY A 179 -31.06 -3.09 9.77
CA GLY A 179 -30.16 -2.22 9.04
C GLY A 179 -29.58 -1.07 9.86
N THR A 180 -29.93 -0.93 11.14
CA THR A 180 -29.30 0.10 12.00
C THR A 180 -27.81 -0.15 12.15
N ILE A 181 -27.02 0.91 12.05
CA ILE A 181 -25.55 0.86 12.17
C ILE A 181 -25.10 1.59 13.43
N GLU A 182 -24.27 0.91 14.23
CA GLU A 182 -23.54 1.50 15.35
C GLU A 182 -22.03 1.46 15.07
N VAL A 183 -21.30 2.52 15.40
CA VAL A 183 -19.83 2.49 15.40
C VAL A 183 -19.34 1.92 16.73
N LEU A 184 -18.50 0.88 16.65
CA LEU A 184 -17.96 0.18 17.83
C LEU A 184 -16.61 0.75 18.25
N ASP A 185 -15.73 1.01 17.27
CA ASP A 185 -14.40 1.56 17.47
C ASP A 185 -13.95 2.28 16.20
N ASN A 186 -13.14 3.33 16.36
CA ASN A 186 -12.60 4.06 15.22
C ASN A 186 -11.38 4.90 15.60
N GLY A 187 -10.57 5.27 14.60
CA GLY A 187 -9.43 6.17 14.80
C GLY A 187 -8.59 6.34 13.54
N PHE A 188 -7.77 7.38 13.56
CA PHE A 188 -6.72 7.60 12.57
C PHE A 188 -5.43 6.91 12.97
N ALA A 189 -4.66 6.43 12.00
CA ALA A 189 -3.35 5.82 12.27
C ALA A 189 -2.31 6.83 12.76
N LEU A 190 -2.27 8.04 12.16
CA LEU A 190 -1.27 9.06 12.46
C LEU A 190 -1.79 10.21 13.33
N TRP A 191 -3.08 10.44 13.41
CA TRP A 191 -3.68 11.46 14.25
C TRP A 191 -4.25 10.86 15.52
N PRO A 192 -4.10 11.52 16.68
CA PRO A 192 -4.64 11.03 17.95
C PRO A 192 -6.13 11.38 18.09
N TYR A 193 -6.89 11.23 17.02
CA TYR A 193 -8.29 11.60 16.93
C TYR A 193 -9.18 10.43 16.52
N TYR A 194 -10.47 10.56 16.80
CA TYR A 194 -11.53 9.59 16.49
C TYR A 194 -12.82 10.34 16.13
N ALA A 195 -13.82 9.66 15.60
CA ALA A 195 -15.16 10.21 15.40
C ALA A 195 -15.79 10.54 16.76
N GLU A 196 -16.25 11.79 16.93
CA GLU A 196 -16.81 12.30 18.17
C GLU A 196 -18.33 12.10 18.21
N THR A 197 -18.99 12.11 17.04
CA THR A 197 -20.42 11.88 16.91
C THR A 197 -20.73 10.90 15.77
N TRP A 198 -21.82 10.17 15.93
CA TRP A 198 -22.33 9.23 14.97
C TRP A 198 -23.86 9.28 14.93
N GLU A 199 -24.42 9.55 13.78
CA GLU A 199 -25.86 9.73 13.59
C GLU A 199 -26.32 9.10 12.27
N ASN A 200 -27.62 8.79 12.18
CA ASN A 200 -28.27 8.32 10.95
C ASN A 200 -27.68 7.06 10.33
N GLY A 201 -26.93 6.24 11.09
CA GLY A 201 -26.30 5.03 10.59
C GLY A 201 -27.34 4.00 10.16
N HIS A 202 -27.36 3.64 8.88
CA HIS A 202 -28.23 2.58 8.37
C HIS A 202 -27.68 1.96 7.08
N TYR A 203 -28.04 0.69 6.88
CA TYR A 203 -27.85 -0.04 5.64
C TYR A 203 -29.22 -0.45 5.10
N ALA A 204 -29.50 -0.08 3.87
CA ALA A 204 -30.74 -0.45 3.18
C ALA A 204 -30.51 -0.48 1.66
N ASP A 205 -31.13 -1.46 0.99
CA ASP A 205 -31.11 -1.58 -0.48
C ASP A 205 -29.70 -1.52 -1.10
N GLY A 206 -28.70 -2.17 -0.45
CA GLY A 206 -27.32 -2.19 -0.92
C GLY A 206 -26.53 -0.92 -0.64
N THR A 207 -27.07 0.01 0.15
CA THR A 207 -26.46 1.31 0.43
C THR A 207 -26.20 1.47 1.92
N PHE A 208 -24.97 1.83 2.27
CA PHE A 208 -24.64 2.34 3.61
C PHE A 208 -24.82 3.84 3.65
N PHE A 209 -25.31 4.35 4.76
CA PHE A 209 -25.36 5.78 5.04
C PHE A 209 -25.09 6.05 6.52
N TRP A 210 -24.36 7.10 6.82
CA TRP A 210 -24.18 7.65 8.18
C TRP A 210 -23.75 9.11 8.13
N THR A 211 -23.94 9.79 9.26
CA THR A 211 -23.36 11.10 9.53
C THR A 211 -22.30 10.93 10.62
N VAL A 212 -21.07 11.31 10.35
CA VAL A 212 -19.94 11.20 11.27
C VAL A 212 -19.36 12.56 11.58
N GLY A 213 -19.14 12.85 12.86
CA GLY A 213 -18.57 14.11 13.34
C GLY A 213 -17.16 13.96 13.87
N PHE A 214 -16.31 14.92 13.49
CA PHE A 214 -14.90 14.97 13.84
C PHE A 214 -14.41 16.42 13.91
N GLN A 215 -13.76 16.82 15.01
CA GLN A 215 -13.18 18.17 15.21
C GLN A 215 -14.17 19.32 14.93
N GLY A 216 -15.41 19.17 15.38
CA GLY A 216 -16.48 20.17 15.21
C GLY A 216 -17.02 20.30 13.79
N LEU A 217 -16.63 19.42 12.88
CA LEU A 217 -17.19 19.27 11.54
C LEU A 217 -17.95 17.95 11.44
N ALA A 218 -18.81 17.81 10.44
CA ALA A 218 -19.53 16.57 10.21
C ALA A 218 -19.62 16.26 8.70
N TRP A 219 -19.72 14.99 8.39
CA TRP A 219 -19.83 14.46 7.02
C TRP A 219 -20.97 13.47 6.92
N ASP A 220 -21.81 13.68 5.92
CA ASP A 220 -22.73 12.68 5.42
C ASP A 220 -21.97 11.77 4.46
N VAL A 221 -21.98 10.48 4.69
CA VAL A 221 -21.30 9.48 3.86
C VAL A 221 -22.33 8.47 3.38
N GLU A 222 -22.53 8.45 2.08
CA GLU A 222 -23.31 7.44 1.36
C GLU A 222 -22.34 6.53 0.61
N LEU A 223 -22.47 5.22 0.77
CA LEU A 223 -21.63 4.24 0.06
C LEU A 223 -22.54 3.32 -0.74
N VAL A 224 -22.30 3.24 -2.04
CA VAL A 224 -23.04 2.42 -3.01
C VAL A 224 -22.08 1.45 -3.71
N LYS A 225 -22.59 0.27 -4.09
CA LYS A 225 -21.84 -0.71 -4.90
C LYS A 225 -21.94 -0.42 -6.37
#